data_0c3678383d85ccc6fbf216b0114fde34
#
_entry.id   0c3678383d85ccc6fbf216b0114fde34
#
_cell.length_a   1.000
_cell.length_b   1.000
_cell.length_c   1.000
_cell.angle_alpha   90.00
_cell.angle_beta   90.00
_cell.angle_gamma   90.00
#
_symmetry.space_group_name_H-M   'P 1'
#
loop_
_entity.id
_entity.type
_entity.pdbx_description
1 polymer ?
#
loop_
_entity_poly.entity_id
_entity_poly.type
_entity_poly.pdbx_seq_one_letter_code
_entity_poly.pdbx_strand_id
1 'polypeptide(L)'
;LPSSDSKPLTTAHRGDSARFRENTLAAIQSAVDKKADIVEIDIRTTSDNQVVVLHDPTLERLWGYPRKVSEVPLEIVASLGFNEYRIPTLADVIEVFRDSTSQLMIDMDSVENAEPAFRVVADSGIDLSKIFWCGNLEAMRSIRAASSDARIWLPWNETDFVSHELLTEISPEYVNSHYSYWSREKVDAVHGLGLKTAAWTIDDAPTMRWAHAIGIDAITTNNLALLQSVKNEVGDIDPLDIERATSLAISLGKWAIMVCQWMSPGEVLMKVNPADLVTEVDLFIENHAREMILANFPTHNIVGEEFGGTYLAETPTWYIDPVDGTTNFANRTPWSSFSLALAVGREPVVAVTIDPWRNKLFHAVKGAGAFVNGEQIVLPTTPSSENPLAGRVVLTELAGSRPWKGMDQFLTSLGEAFCTMRIMGAGTLTLTSVSANYGIGAVVDQFSPIDHLAAALIAKESGCFVLNERGEEDLFPLEGGLLIVQPVAREPLLRIWLEAI
;
A
#
# COMPACT_ATOMS: atom_id res chain seq x y z
N LEU A 1 -6.65 -23.15 2.60
CA LEU A 1 -5.40 -22.68 2.00
C LEU A 1 -4.46 -23.88 1.89
N PRO A 2 -3.88 -24.22 0.74
CA PRO A 2 -2.77 -25.16 0.69
C PRO A 2 -1.61 -24.48 1.41
N SER A 3 -1.13 -25.08 2.48
CA SER A 3 0.13 -24.71 3.12
C SER A 3 1.24 -25.04 2.15
N SER A 4 1.88 -24.03 1.56
CA SER A 4 3.25 -24.27 1.08
C SER A 4 4.09 -24.43 2.35
N ASP A 5 4.56 -25.64 2.66
CA ASP A 5 5.42 -25.91 3.81
C ASP A 5 6.79 -25.19 3.71
N SER A 6 7.07 -24.50 2.60
CA SER A 6 8.31 -23.76 2.36
C SER A 6 8.14 -22.29 2.66
N LYS A 7 8.87 -21.81 3.64
CA LYS A 7 9.00 -20.38 3.96
C LYS A 7 9.72 -19.65 2.82
N PRO A 8 9.30 -18.41 2.46
CA PRO A 8 9.95 -17.65 1.40
C PRO A 8 11.43 -17.37 1.72
N LEU A 9 12.24 -17.28 0.67
CA LEU A 9 13.62 -16.80 0.80
C LEU A 9 13.63 -15.32 1.19
N THR A 10 14.56 -14.96 2.04
CA THR A 10 14.79 -13.57 2.44
C THR A 10 15.80 -12.92 1.51
N THR A 11 15.42 -11.84 0.82
CA THR A 11 16.33 -11.04 0.00
C THR A 11 16.55 -9.67 0.65
N ALA A 12 17.77 -9.41 1.08
CA ALA A 12 18.17 -8.14 1.69
C ALA A 12 18.44 -7.10 0.58
N HIS A 13 17.53 -6.14 0.41
CA HIS A 13 17.61 -5.10 -0.61
C HIS A 13 18.75 -4.12 -0.31
N ARG A 14 19.76 -4.09 -1.18
CA ARG A 14 20.98 -3.27 -1.03
C ARG A 14 21.74 -3.56 0.27
N GLY A 15 21.69 -4.82 0.73
CA GLY A 15 22.18 -5.22 2.03
C GLY A 15 21.20 -4.95 3.17
N ASP A 16 21.70 -4.84 4.42
CA ASP A 16 20.91 -4.48 5.61
C ASP A 16 20.69 -2.94 5.65
N SER A 17 19.97 -2.44 4.65
CA SER A 17 19.82 -1.01 4.35
C SER A 17 19.00 -0.23 5.39
N ALA A 18 18.21 -0.91 6.22
CA ALA A 18 17.55 -0.28 7.37
C ALA A 18 18.53 0.16 8.47
N ARG A 19 19.73 -0.42 8.55
CA ARG A 19 20.71 -0.16 9.61
C ARG A 19 21.97 0.51 9.10
N PHE A 20 22.36 0.27 7.87
CA PHE A 20 23.58 0.77 7.26
C PHE A 20 23.23 1.51 5.97
N ARG A 21 24.15 2.35 5.50
CA ARG A 21 23.99 2.98 4.18
C ARG A 21 23.90 1.88 3.12
N GLU A 22 22.87 1.94 2.29
CA GLU A 22 22.61 0.99 1.20
C GLU A 22 23.86 0.78 0.31
N ASN A 23 24.02 -0.42 -0.24
CA ASN A 23 25.07 -0.74 -1.21
C ASN A 23 26.50 -0.52 -0.69
N THR A 24 26.75 -0.56 0.63
CA THR A 24 28.09 -0.53 1.22
C THR A 24 28.51 -1.90 1.73
N LEU A 25 29.82 -2.15 1.87
CA LEU A 25 30.30 -3.40 2.45
C LEU A 25 29.73 -3.64 3.86
N ALA A 26 29.54 -2.57 4.65
CA ALA A 26 28.91 -2.66 5.97
C ALA A 26 27.48 -3.21 5.92
N ALA A 27 26.66 -2.72 4.97
CA ALA A 27 25.30 -3.21 4.77
C ALA A 27 25.28 -4.67 4.28
N ILE A 28 26.13 -4.99 3.32
CA ILE A 28 26.23 -6.31 2.70
C ILE A 28 26.72 -7.33 3.74
N GLN A 29 27.80 -7.05 4.46
CA GLN A 29 28.33 -7.93 5.50
C GLN A 29 27.32 -8.17 6.62
N SER A 30 26.61 -7.11 7.07
CA SER A 30 25.55 -7.23 8.07
C SER A 30 24.43 -8.16 7.61
N ALA A 31 24.02 -8.10 6.33
CA ALA A 31 22.99 -8.98 5.77
C ALA A 31 23.48 -10.44 5.73
N VAL A 32 24.73 -10.68 5.35
CA VAL A 32 25.35 -12.00 5.36
C VAL A 32 25.46 -12.55 6.78
N ASP A 33 25.92 -11.75 7.75
CA ASP A 33 26.05 -12.15 9.16
C ASP A 33 24.68 -12.51 9.77
N LYS A 34 23.62 -11.83 9.33
CA LYS A 34 22.22 -12.14 9.68
C LYS A 34 21.63 -13.30 8.90
N LYS A 35 22.43 -13.96 8.05
CA LYS A 35 22.01 -15.13 7.26
C LYS A 35 20.79 -14.82 6.36
N ALA A 36 20.81 -13.68 5.68
CA ALA A 36 19.92 -13.47 4.55
C ALA A 36 20.15 -14.59 3.53
N ASP A 37 19.08 -15.16 2.97
CA ASP A 37 19.22 -16.19 1.94
C ASP A 37 19.87 -15.60 0.69
N ILE A 38 19.49 -14.36 0.34
CA ILE A 38 20.00 -13.60 -0.80
C ILE A 38 20.32 -12.17 -0.32
N VAL A 39 21.39 -11.58 -0.83
CA VAL A 39 21.68 -10.14 -0.69
C VAL A 39 21.66 -9.55 -2.08
N GLU A 40 20.81 -8.57 -2.27
CA GLU A 40 20.69 -7.82 -3.53
C GLU A 40 21.57 -6.58 -3.48
N ILE A 41 22.17 -6.25 -4.62
CA ILE A 41 22.97 -5.06 -4.86
C ILE A 41 22.67 -4.47 -6.23
N ASP A 42 22.73 -3.14 -6.33
CA ASP A 42 22.69 -2.44 -7.61
C ASP A 42 24.10 -2.15 -8.10
N ILE A 43 24.30 -2.17 -9.43
CA ILE A 43 25.61 -1.88 -10.00
C ILE A 43 25.57 -0.77 -11.05
N ARG A 44 26.71 -0.08 -11.18
CA ARG A 44 26.98 0.94 -12.18
C ARG A 44 28.39 0.79 -12.74
N THR A 45 28.61 1.30 -13.94
CA THR A 45 29.93 1.29 -14.57
C THR A 45 30.49 2.73 -14.63
N THR A 46 31.74 2.89 -14.20
CA THR A 46 32.49 4.16 -14.22
C THR A 46 33.00 4.49 -15.63
N SER A 47 33.52 5.72 -15.83
CA SER A 47 34.06 6.14 -17.14
C SER A 47 35.27 5.34 -17.61
N ASP A 48 35.98 4.69 -16.68
CA ASP A 48 37.11 3.78 -16.92
C ASP A 48 36.74 2.31 -16.86
N ASN A 49 35.45 2.00 -17.06
CA ASN A 49 34.90 0.64 -17.19
C ASN A 49 35.04 -0.22 -15.92
N GLN A 50 35.06 0.39 -14.74
CA GLN A 50 35.05 -0.35 -13.48
C GLN A 50 33.62 -0.48 -12.96
N VAL A 51 33.27 -1.66 -12.46
CA VAL A 51 31.93 -1.92 -11.91
C VAL A 51 31.90 -1.61 -10.42
N VAL A 52 31.08 -0.67 -10.04
CA VAL A 52 30.87 -0.20 -8.66
C VAL A 52 29.46 -0.49 -8.19
N VAL A 53 29.26 -0.61 -6.87
CA VAL A 53 27.97 -0.97 -6.28
C VAL A 53 27.25 0.28 -5.81
N LEU A 54 26.24 0.70 -6.57
CA LEU A 54 25.47 1.93 -6.36
C LEU A 54 24.16 1.89 -7.14
N HIS A 55 23.06 2.31 -6.52
CA HIS A 55 21.76 2.39 -7.18
C HIS A 55 21.63 3.58 -8.12
N ASP A 56 21.92 4.80 -7.62
CA ASP A 56 21.65 6.03 -8.36
C ASP A 56 22.60 6.20 -9.56
N PRO A 57 22.15 6.79 -10.66
CA PRO A 57 23.03 7.15 -11.78
C PRO A 57 24.01 8.28 -11.42
N THR A 58 23.75 8.99 -10.31
CA THR A 58 24.59 10.08 -9.81
C THR A 58 25.11 9.79 -8.42
N LEU A 59 26.21 10.41 -8.06
CA LEU A 59 26.83 10.31 -6.73
C LEU A 59 26.26 11.34 -5.73
N GLU A 60 25.19 12.06 -6.08
CA GLU A 60 24.71 13.21 -5.32
C GLU A 60 23.97 12.82 -4.03
N ARG A 61 22.94 11.99 -4.12
CA ARG A 61 22.01 11.70 -3.01
C ARG A 61 22.72 11.19 -1.76
N LEU A 62 23.61 10.22 -1.92
CA LEU A 62 24.27 9.56 -0.79
C LEU A 62 25.69 10.08 -0.52
N TRP A 63 26.35 10.64 -1.53
CA TRP A 63 27.77 10.96 -1.49
C TRP A 63 28.09 12.45 -1.66
N GLY A 64 27.05 13.28 -1.93
CA GLY A 64 27.17 14.73 -2.04
C GLY A 64 27.99 15.23 -3.24
N TYR A 65 28.23 14.36 -4.24
CA TYR A 65 29.01 14.71 -5.42
C TYR A 65 28.13 14.72 -6.67
N PRO A 66 27.78 15.89 -7.25
CA PRO A 66 26.74 16.03 -8.27
C PRO A 66 27.24 15.66 -9.70
N ARG A 67 27.76 14.45 -9.86
CA ARG A 67 28.22 13.90 -11.14
C ARG A 67 27.65 12.51 -11.34
N LYS A 68 27.49 12.12 -12.62
CA LYS A 68 27.11 10.76 -12.98
C LYS A 68 28.29 9.80 -12.76
N VAL A 69 28.00 8.60 -12.34
CA VAL A 69 29.01 7.53 -12.18
C VAL A 69 29.73 7.28 -13.49
N SER A 70 28.99 7.22 -14.60
CA SER A 70 29.55 6.98 -15.95
C SER A 70 30.48 8.09 -16.49
N GLU A 71 30.53 9.25 -15.80
CA GLU A 71 31.35 10.40 -16.22
C GLU A 71 32.65 10.51 -15.40
N VAL A 72 32.82 9.69 -14.39
CA VAL A 72 34.00 9.79 -13.49
C VAL A 72 34.72 8.43 -13.39
N PRO A 73 36.06 8.43 -13.24
CA PRO A 73 36.84 7.20 -13.06
C PRO A 73 36.69 6.66 -11.65
N LEU A 74 37.05 5.39 -11.46
CA LEU A 74 37.02 4.69 -10.16
C LEU A 74 37.77 5.46 -9.06
N GLU A 75 38.89 6.11 -9.38
CA GLU A 75 39.69 6.90 -8.42
C GLU A 75 38.83 7.94 -7.68
N ILE A 76 37.94 8.65 -8.42
CA ILE A 76 37.04 9.63 -7.85
C ILE A 76 35.99 8.93 -6.99
N VAL A 77 35.35 7.85 -7.49
CA VAL A 77 34.34 7.09 -6.75
C VAL A 77 34.90 6.54 -5.44
N ALA A 78 36.10 5.97 -5.50
CA ALA A 78 36.80 5.39 -4.35
C ALA A 78 37.23 6.44 -3.30
N SER A 79 37.33 7.71 -3.68
CA SER A 79 37.64 8.81 -2.75
C SER A 79 36.43 9.26 -1.92
N LEU A 80 35.23 8.82 -2.28
CA LEU A 80 33.98 9.15 -1.57
C LEU A 80 33.72 8.15 -0.43
N GLY A 81 33.45 8.68 0.76
CA GLY A 81 33.26 7.86 1.95
C GLY A 81 34.58 7.42 2.59
N PHE A 82 34.53 6.47 3.52
CA PHE A 82 35.70 5.95 4.25
C PHE A 82 35.43 4.52 4.75
N ASN A 83 36.48 3.70 4.79
CA ASN A 83 36.45 2.31 5.25
C ASN A 83 35.32 1.50 4.58
N GLU A 84 34.55 0.74 5.38
CA GLU A 84 33.38 -0.05 4.96
C GLU A 84 32.15 0.78 4.54
N TYR A 85 32.18 2.10 4.74
CA TYR A 85 31.13 3.06 4.37
C TYR A 85 31.46 3.81 3.08
N ARG A 86 32.28 3.26 2.20
CA ARG A 86 32.54 3.77 0.85
C ARG A 86 31.75 2.98 -0.19
N ILE A 87 31.76 3.49 -1.43
CA ILE A 87 31.22 2.76 -2.60
C ILE A 87 32.21 1.62 -2.91
N PRO A 88 31.80 0.34 -2.78
CA PRO A 88 32.66 -0.77 -3.11
C PRO A 88 32.67 -1.06 -4.62
N THR A 89 33.69 -1.74 -5.10
CA THR A 89 33.66 -2.39 -6.41
C THR A 89 32.85 -3.69 -6.34
N LEU A 90 32.34 -4.17 -7.48
CA LEU A 90 31.71 -5.49 -7.53
C LEU A 90 32.69 -6.60 -7.10
N ALA A 91 33.96 -6.48 -7.41
CA ALA A 91 34.98 -7.42 -6.98
C ALA A 91 35.12 -7.47 -5.44
N ASP A 92 35.12 -6.31 -4.76
CA ASP A 92 35.14 -6.26 -3.29
C ASP A 92 33.92 -6.98 -2.68
N VAL A 93 32.77 -6.83 -3.28
CA VAL A 93 31.52 -7.47 -2.81
C VAL A 93 31.56 -8.98 -3.02
N ILE A 94 32.00 -9.45 -4.18
CA ILE A 94 32.09 -10.89 -4.48
C ILE A 94 32.92 -11.64 -3.42
N GLU A 95 33.99 -11.03 -2.90
CA GLU A 95 34.80 -11.64 -1.87
C GLU A 95 34.03 -11.96 -0.57
N VAL A 96 33.01 -11.14 -0.21
CA VAL A 96 32.17 -11.38 0.96
C VAL A 96 31.34 -12.68 0.80
N PHE A 97 31.03 -13.08 -0.43
CA PHE A 97 30.21 -14.26 -0.70
C PHE A 97 31.00 -15.56 -0.89
N ARG A 98 32.33 -15.50 -0.99
CA ARG A 98 33.14 -16.65 -1.32
C ARG A 98 32.93 -17.83 -0.35
N ASP A 99 32.95 -17.55 0.95
CA ASP A 99 32.75 -18.54 2.02
C ASP A 99 31.34 -18.45 2.67
N SER A 100 30.48 -17.58 2.19
CA SER A 100 29.13 -17.40 2.71
C SER A 100 28.15 -18.45 2.19
N THR A 101 27.12 -18.74 2.97
CA THR A 101 25.94 -19.52 2.51
C THR A 101 24.91 -18.64 1.79
N SER A 102 24.98 -17.32 1.95
CA SER A 102 24.12 -16.37 1.24
C SER A 102 24.48 -16.33 -0.24
N GLN A 103 23.48 -16.06 -1.08
CA GLN A 103 23.63 -15.83 -2.52
C GLN A 103 23.64 -14.33 -2.81
N LEU A 104 24.30 -13.93 -3.89
CA LEU A 104 24.38 -12.55 -4.35
C LEU A 104 23.44 -12.35 -5.53
N MET A 105 22.54 -11.37 -5.45
CA MET A 105 21.73 -10.90 -6.59
C MET A 105 22.28 -9.56 -7.09
N ILE A 106 22.61 -9.51 -8.37
CA ILE A 106 23.14 -8.33 -9.06
C ILE A 106 22.04 -7.74 -9.89
N ASP A 107 21.54 -6.53 -9.50
CA ASP A 107 20.55 -5.77 -10.22
C ASP A 107 21.21 -4.73 -11.14
N MET A 108 20.71 -4.64 -12.36
CA MET A 108 21.23 -3.76 -13.40
C MET A 108 20.09 -2.96 -14.04
N ASP A 109 20.14 -1.64 -13.95
CA ASP A 109 19.14 -0.77 -14.56
C ASP A 109 19.36 -0.52 -16.06
N SER A 110 20.53 -0.86 -16.60
CA SER A 110 20.86 -0.67 -18.01
C SER A 110 21.74 -1.80 -18.58
N VAL A 111 21.63 -2.02 -19.89
CA VAL A 111 22.35 -3.06 -20.61
C VAL A 111 23.87 -2.84 -20.63
N GLU A 112 24.33 -1.59 -20.55
CA GLU A 112 25.74 -1.23 -20.58
C GLU A 112 26.51 -1.82 -19.39
N ASN A 113 25.82 -2.12 -18.29
CA ASN A 113 26.41 -2.72 -17.10
C ASN A 113 26.63 -4.24 -17.25
N ALA A 114 25.93 -4.91 -18.18
CA ALA A 114 25.86 -6.36 -18.23
C ALA A 114 27.21 -7.02 -18.56
N GLU A 115 27.86 -6.62 -19.64
CA GLU A 115 29.13 -7.24 -20.06
C GLU A 115 30.27 -6.96 -19.07
N PRO A 116 30.48 -5.72 -18.55
CA PRO A 116 31.47 -5.47 -17.51
C PRO A 116 31.25 -6.29 -16.25
N ALA A 117 29.99 -6.38 -15.76
CA ALA A 117 29.65 -7.14 -14.57
C ALA A 117 29.89 -8.65 -14.77
N PHE A 118 29.42 -9.19 -15.91
CA PHE A 118 29.59 -10.60 -16.21
C PHE A 118 31.10 -10.98 -16.25
N ARG A 119 31.94 -10.12 -16.81
CA ARG A 119 33.39 -10.31 -16.85
C ARG A 119 33.99 -10.34 -15.45
N VAL A 120 33.63 -9.38 -14.58
CA VAL A 120 34.10 -9.35 -13.18
C VAL A 120 33.73 -10.64 -12.44
N VAL A 121 32.49 -11.10 -12.60
CA VAL A 121 32.00 -12.35 -11.97
C VAL A 121 32.78 -13.56 -12.53
N ALA A 122 32.93 -13.68 -13.84
CA ALA A 122 33.64 -14.80 -14.46
C ALA A 122 35.13 -14.85 -14.04
N ASP A 123 35.80 -13.71 -14.01
CA ASP A 123 37.23 -13.60 -13.64
C ASP A 123 37.47 -13.82 -12.15
N SER A 124 36.44 -13.62 -11.31
CA SER A 124 36.57 -13.82 -9.86
C SER A 124 36.73 -15.29 -9.43
N GLY A 125 36.29 -16.23 -10.27
CA GLY A 125 36.25 -17.65 -9.95
C GLY A 125 35.30 -18.05 -8.83
N ILE A 126 34.29 -17.20 -8.51
CA ILE A 126 33.20 -17.55 -7.58
C ILE A 126 32.33 -18.67 -8.17
N ASP A 127 31.74 -19.48 -7.32
CA ASP A 127 30.72 -20.45 -7.73
C ASP A 127 29.51 -19.71 -8.33
N LEU A 128 29.28 -19.85 -9.63
CA LEU A 128 28.21 -19.18 -10.35
C LEU A 128 26.81 -19.58 -9.85
N SER A 129 26.68 -20.71 -9.16
CA SER A 129 25.42 -21.07 -8.50
C SER A 129 25.01 -20.13 -7.39
N LYS A 130 25.95 -19.32 -6.88
CA LYS A 130 25.69 -18.28 -5.88
C LYS A 130 25.22 -16.94 -6.45
N ILE A 131 25.24 -16.76 -7.77
CA ILE A 131 24.97 -15.48 -8.44
C ILE A 131 23.61 -15.51 -9.13
N PHE A 132 22.78 -14.56 -8.77
CA PHE A 132 21.56 -14.21 -9.50
C PHE A 132 21.73 -12.90 -10.27
N TRP A 133 21.04 -12.79 -11.39
CA TRP A 133 21.00 -11.61 -12.24
C TRP A 133 19.59 -11.09 -12.35
N CYS A 134 19.40 -9.78 -12.19
CA CYS A 134 18.10 -9.11 -12.26
C CYS A 134 18.22 -7.72 -12.91
N GLY A 135 17.10 -7.05 -13.14
CA GLY A 135 17.02 -5.67 -13.57
C GLY A 135 16.52 -5.50 -15.00
N ASN A 136 17.17 -4.68 -15.81
CA ASN A 136 16.73 -4.34 -17.16
C ASN A 136 16.63 -5.58 -18.08
N LEU A 137 15.53 -5.69 -18.85
CA LEU A 137 15.29 -6.86 -19.70
C LEU A 137 16.39 -7.06 -20.75
N GLU A 138 16.89 -5.98 -21.37
CA GLU A 138 17.97 -6.06 -22.36
C GLU A 138 19.29 -6.49 -21.72
N ALA A 139 19.52 -6.10 -20.45
CA ALA A 139 20.65 -6.62 -19.67
C ALA A 139 20.50 -8.13 -19.43
N MET A 140 19.30 -8.63 -19.12
CA MET A 140 19.05 -10.07 -18.95
C MET A 140 19.25 -10.84 -20.25
N ARG A 141 18.85 -10.28 -21.40
CA ARG A 141 19.17 -10.85 -22.72
C ARG A 141 20.67 -10.98 -22.94
N SER A 142 21.43 -9.93 -22.61
CA SER A 142 22.89 -9.93 -22.71
C SER A 142 23.53 -10.98 -21.80
N ILE A 143 23.09 -11.10 -20.56
CA ILE A 143 23.57 -12.11 -19.60
C ILE A 143 23.23 -13.52 -20.10
N ARG A 144 22.03 -13.78 -20.60
CA ARG A 144 21.64 -15.09 -21.15
C ARG A 144 22.47 -15.45 -22.38
N ALA A 145 22.76 -14.48 -23.25
CA ALA A 145 23.64 -14.68 -24.40
C ALA A 145 25.09 -15.01 -24.00
N ALA A 146 25.58 -14.45 -22.89
CA ALA A 146 26.90 -14.71 -22.35
C ALA A 146 26.99 -16.08 -21.63
N SER A 147 25.90 -16.56 -21.01
CA SER A 147 25.88 -17.83 -20.27
C SER A 147 24.49 -18.49 -20.32
N SER A 148 24.42 -19.72 -20.85
CA SER A 148 23.22 -20.55 -20.81
C SER A 148 22.80 -20.92 -19.39
N ASP A 149 23.74 -20.97 -18.47
CA ASP A 149 23.55 -21.43 -17.07
C ASP A 149 23.31 -20.27 -16.10
N ALA A 150 23.26 -19.02 -16.61
CA ALA A 150 22.99 -17.84 -15.76
C ALA A 150 21.64 -17.97 -15.06
N ARG A 151 21.63 -17.73 -13.76
CA ARG A 151 20.42 -17.74 -12.93
C ARG A 151 19.75 -16.37 -12.98
N ILE A 152 18.64 -16.25 -13.70
CA ILE A 152 17.98 -14.97 -13.98
C ILE A 152 16.67 -14.86 -13.22
N TRP A 153 16.46 -13.71 -12.57
CA TRP A 153 15.17 -13.25 -12.13
C TRP A 153 14.61 -12.29 -13.17
N LEU A 154 13.54 -12.72 -13.87
CA LEU A 154 12.93 -11.93 -14.93
C LEU A 154 12.15 -10.76 -14.33
N PRO A 155 12.54 -9.50 -14.61
CA PRO A 155 11.76 -8.33 -14.17
C PRO A 155 10.46 -8.29 -14.98
N TRP A 156 9.33 -8.22 -14.28
CA TRP A 156 8.01 -8.17 -14.91
C TRP A 156 7.05 -7.32 -14.09
N ASN A 157 6.76 -6.12 -14.55
CA ASN A 157 5.88 -5.15 -13.89
C ASN A 157 4.71 -4.75 -14.80
N GLU A 158 4.06 -5.77 -15.40
CA GLU A 158 2.92 -5.59 -16.27
C GLU A 158 1.69 -6.30 -15.66
N THR A 159 0.51 -5.81 -16.02
CA THR A 159 -0.75 -6.44 -15.61
C THR A 159 -0.97 -7.77 -16.32
N ASP A 160 -0.53 -7.85 -17.57
CA ASP A 160 -0.62 -9.06 -18.39
C ASP A 160 0.41 -10.11 -17.95
N PHE A 161 0.11 -11.35 -18.27
CA PHE A 161 1.03 -12.45 -17.98
C PHE A 161 2.22 -12.45 -18.93
N VAL A 162 3.39 -12.89 -18.44
CA VAL A 162 4.62 -13.00 -19.24
C VAL A 162 4.39 -13.91 -20.45
N SER A 163 4.79 -13.45 -21.64
CA SER A 163 4.62 -14.24 -22.85
C SER A 163 5.50 -15.50 -22.85
N HIS A 164 5.00 -16.58 -23.43
CA HIS A 164 5.75 -17.84 -23.56
C HIS A 164 7.05 -17.66 -24.37
N GLU A 165 7.05 -16.74 -25.34
CA GLU A 165 8.21 -16.42 -26.15
C GLU A 165 9.33 -15.83 -25.28
N LEU A 166 9.01 -14.84 -24.43
CA LEU A 166 9.96 -14.23 -23.53
C LEU A 166 10.49 -15.22 -22.47
N LEU A 167 9.62 -16.08 -21.94
CA LEU A 167 10.03 -17.13 -21.01
C LEU A 167 11.00 -18.11 -21.65
N THR A 168 10.79 -18.45 -22.92
CA THR A 168 11.68 -19.33 -23.67
C THR A 168 13.02 -18.66 -23.97
N GLU A 169 12.99 -17.39 -24.35
CA GLU A 169 14.19 -16.59 -24.67
C GLU A 169 15.09 -16.42 -23.45
N ILE A 170 14.51 -15.97 -22.33
CA ILE A 170 15.27 -15.65 -21.10
C ILE A 170 15.55 -16.91 -20.27
N SER A 171 14.66 -17.90 -20.29
CA SER A 171 14.73 -19.10 -19.45
C SER A 171 14.99 -18.75 -17.98
N PRO A 172 14.12 -17.94 -17.32
CA PRO A 172 14.36 -17.46 -15.97
C PRO A 172 14.13 -18.54 -14.92
N GLU A 173 14.70 -18.36 -13.73
CA GLU A 173 14.38 -19.18 -12.55
C GLU A 173 13.20 -18.58 -11.77
N TYR A 174 13.11 -17.23 -11.73
CA TYR A 174 12.05 -16.48 -11.06
C TYR A 174 11.40 -15.47 -12.00
N VAL A 175 10.11 -15.21 -11.77
CA VAL A 175 9.44 -13.97 -12.20
C VAL A 175 9.48 -13.02 -11.03
N ASN A 176 10.06 -11.82 -11.23
CA ASN A 176 10.30 -10.80 -10.19
C ASN A 176 9.51 -9.54 -10.47
N SER A 177 8.53 -9.24 -9.61
CA SER A 177 7.62 -8.10 -9.79
C SER A 177 7.47 -7.28 -8.53
N HIS A 178 7.11 -6.01 -8.69
CA HIS A 178 6.62 -5.22 -7.57
C HIS A 178 5.41 -5.94 -6.95
N TYR A 179 5.32 -5.95 -5.62
CA TYR A 179 4.32 -6.76 -4.90
C TYR A 179 2.86 -6.46 -5.31
N SER A 180 2.55 -5.24 -5.75
CA SER A 180 1.21 -4.85 -6.21
C SER A 180 0.73 -5.55 -7.49
N TYR A 181 1.62 -6.19 -8.24
CA TYR A 181 1.25 -6.97 -9.44
C TYR A 181 0.90 -8.42 -9.11
N TRP A 182 1.18 -8.88 -7.88
CA TRP A 182 0.90 -10.24 -7.47
C TRP A 182 -0.53 -10.42 -6.95
N SER A 183 -1.08 -11.59 -7.22
CA SER A 183 -2.25 -12.19 -6.59
C SER A 183 -1.99 -13.68 -6.49
N ARG A 184 -2.77 -14.40 -5.67
CA ARG A 184 -2.68 -15.86 -5.60
C ARG A 184 -2.80 -16.50 -6.97
N GLU A 185 -3.75 -16.08 -7.80
CA GLU A 185 -3.96 -16.62 -9.16
C GLU A 185 -2.69 -16.49 -10.02
N LYS A 186 -2.01 -15.33 -9.99
CA LYS A 186 -0.78 -15.10 -10.73
C LYS A 186 0.38 -15.94 -10.19
N VAL A 187 0.49 -16.10 -8.89
CA VAL A 187 1.49 -16.98 -8.26
C VAL A 187 1.28 -18.42 -8.72
N ASP A 188 0.04 -18.93 -8.65
CA ASP A 188 -0.32 -20.29 -9.07
C ASP A 188 -0.03 -20.49 -10.57
N ALA A 189 -0.29 -19.49 -11.40
CA ALA A 189 0.00 -19.54 -12.84
C ALA A 189 1.52 -19.64 -13.13
N VAL A 190 2.35 -18.86 -12.42
CA VAL A 190 3.82 -18.93 -12.54
C VAL A 190 4.35 -20.28 -12.07
N HIS A 191 3.86 -20.79 -10.94
CA HIS A 191 4.20 -22.11 -10.43
C HIS A 191 3.78 -23.22 -11.39
N GLY A 192 2.63 -23.07 -12.06
CA GLY A 192 2.16 -24.00 -13.10
C GLY A 192 3.11 -24.14 -14.30
N LEU A 193 3.98 -23.16 -14.52
CA LEU A 193 5.05 -23.19 -15.53
C LEU A 193 6.37 -23.78 -14.99
N GLY A 194 6.42 -24.19 -13.73
CA GLY A 194 7.66 -24.66 -13.07
C GLY A 194 8.63 -23.54 -12.69
N LEU A 195 8.19 -22.30 -12.70
CA LEU A 195 8.95 -21.11 -12.31
C LEU A 195 8.64 -20.73 -10.87
N LYS A 196 9.50 -19.92 -10.28
CA LYS A 196 9.33 -19.35 -8.94
C LYS A 196 8.93 -17.88 -9.03
N THR A 197 8.40 -17.36 -7.93
CA THR A 197 7.92 -15.98 -7.79
C THR A 197 8.76 -15.20 -6.81
N ALA A 198 9.01 -13.93 -7.12
CA ALA A 198 9.68 -12.99 -6.22
C ALA A 198 8.95 -11.65 -6.19
N ALA A 199 8.90 -11.03 -5.01
CA ALA A 199 8.23 -9.75 -4.81
C ALA A 199 9.14 -8.72 -4.14
N TRP A 200 9.09 -7.47 -4.60
CA TRP A 200 9.85 -6.33 -4.09
C TRP A 200 9.00 -5.06 -4.06
N THR A 201 9.32 -4.04 -3.29
CA THR A 201 10.05 -4.10 -2.03
C THR A 201 9.01 -4.10 -0.92
N ILE A 202 9.04 -5.10 -0.06
CA ILE A 202 8.03 -5.28 0.99
C ILE A 202 8.68 -4.99 2.35
N ASP A 203 8.26 -3.90 3.02
CA ASP A 203 8.88 -3.40 4.23
C ASP A 203 7.98 -3.42 5.46
N ASP A 204 6.74 -3.88 5.33
CA ASP A 204 5.77 -3.97 6.42
C ASP A 204 5.31 -5.41 6.67
N ALA A 205 5.03 -5.73 7.93
CA ALA A 205 4.69 -7.08 8.35
C ALA A 205 3.38 -7.62 7.75
N PRO A 206 2.29 -6.84 7.62
CA PRO A 206 1.07 -7.31 6.98
C PRO A 206 1.26 -7.78 5.55
N THR A 207 1.99 -7.01 4.73
CA THR A 207 2.28 -7.35 3.33
C THR A 207 3.24 -8.55 3.24
N MET A 208 4.22 -8.67 4.17
CA MET A 208 5.10 -9.86 4.26
C MET A 208 4.30 -11.15 4.54
N ARG A 209 3.33 -11.10 5.47
CA ARG A 209 2.45 -12.25 5.77
C ARG A 209 1.58 -12.62 4.58
N TRP A 210 1.02 -11.62 3.90
CA TRP A 210 0.24 -11.84 2.69
C TRP A 210 1.09 -12.48 1.58
N ALA A 211 2.27 -11.94 1.28
CA ALA A 211 3.15 -12.49 0.26
C ALA A 211 3.51 -13.97 0.55
N HIS A 212 3.80 -14.30 1.82
CA HIS A 212 3.98 -15.69 2.24
C HIS A 212 2.70 -16.52 2.05
N ALA A 213 1.55 -16.01 2.47
CA ALA A 213 0.28 -16.72 2.40
C ALA A 213 -0.18 -17.01 0.96
N ILE A 214 0.10 -16.12 0.00
CA ILE A 214 -0.21 -16.37 -1.42
C ILE A 214 0.83 -17.25 -2.12
N GLY A 215 1.97 -17.56 -1.48
CA GLY A 215 2.98 -18.49 -1.99
C GLY A 215 4.15 -17.85 -2.72
N ILE A 216 4.48 -16.58 -2.46
CA ILE A 216 5.70 -15.95 -2.99
C ILE A 216 6.93 -16.69 -2.47
N ASP A 217 7.84 -17.09 -3.37
CA ASP A 217 9.02 -17.89 -3.04
C ASP A 217 10.19 -17.06 -2.51
N ALA A 218 10.27 -15.77 -2.85
CA ALA A 218 11.31 -14.87 -2.34
C ALA A 218 10.76 -13.46 -2.12
N ILE A 219 11.11 -12.84 -0.98
CA ILE A 219 10.68 -11.50 -0.61
C ILE A 219 11.91 -10.60 -0.47
N THR A 220 11.94 -9.53 -1.26
CA THR A 220 12.96 -8.47 -1.18
C THR A 220 12.49 -7.36 -0.25
N THR A 221 13.33 -7.01 0.74
CA THR A 221 12.98 -6.03 1.78
C THR A 221 14.17 -5.16 2.18
N ASN A 222 13.90 -3.91 2.55
CA ASN A 222 14.85 -3.06 3.28
C ASN A 222 14.95 -3.44 4.77
N ASN A 223 13.93 -4.14 5.31
CA ASN A 223 13.85 -4.51 6.73
C ASN A 223 14.03 -6.02 6.95
N LEU A 224 15.26 -6.51 6.75
CA LEU A 224 15.59 -7.92 6.88
C LEU A 224 15.18 -8.52 8.25
N ALA A 225 15.39 -7.76 9.34
CA ALA A 225 15.05 -8.23 10.69
C ALA A 225 13.54 -8.47 10.86
N LEU A 226 12.71 -7.56 10.31
CA LEU A 226 11.26 -7.72 10.33
C LEU A 226 10.82 -8.94 9.51
N LEU A 227 11.35 -9.12 8.30
CA LEU A 227 11.02 -10.26 7.45
C LEU A 227 11.39 -11.58 8.13
N GLN A 228 12.57 -11.66 8.77
CA GLN A 228 12.98 -12.84 9.52
C GLN A 228 12.07 -13.09 10.73
N SER A 229 11.60 -12.04 11.41
CA SER A 229 10.65 -12.15 12.51
C SER A 229 9.31 -12.72 12.02
N VAL A 230 8.73 -12.14 10.97
CA VAL A 230 7.47 -12.59 10.36
C VAL A 230 7.57 -14.03 9.87
N LYS A 231 8.67 -14.38 9.18
CA LYS A 231 8.95 -15.76 8.71
C LYS A 231 8.96 -16.79 9.83
N ASN A 232 9.32 -16.37 11.05
CA ASN A 232 9.46 -17.24 12.22
C ASN A 232 8.31 -17.10 13.23
N GLU A 233 7.26 -16.34 12.91
CA GLU A 233 6.05 -16.28 13.74
C GLU A 233 5.46 -17.69 13.91
N VAL A 234 5.21 -18.08 15.17
CA VAL A 234 4.61 -19.34 15.55
C VAL A 234 3.59 -19.07 16.64
N GLY A 235 2.41 -19.64 16.54
CA GLY A 235 1.36 -19.54 17.55
C GLY A 235 0.04 -19.03 16.98
N ASP A 236 -0.99 -19.06 17.83
CA ASP A 236 -2.30 -18.54 17.49
C ASP A 236 -2.27 -17.01 17.47
N ILE A 237 -2.94 -16.43 16.47
CA ILE A 237 -3.12 -14.99 16.34
C ILE A 237 -4.25 -14.59 17.29
N ASP A 238 -4.00 -13.60 18.17
CA ASP A 238 -5.07 -12.96 18.93
C ASP A 238 -6.05 -12.30 17.94
N PRO A 239 -7.33 -12.73 17.91
CA PRO A 239 -8.32 -12.13 17.02
C PRO A 239 -8.56 -10.63 17.27
N LEU A 240 -8.16 -10.10 18.43
CA LEU A 240 -8.30 -8.70 18.79
C LEU A 240 -6.96 -7.99 18.98
N ASP A 241 -5.92 -8.44 18.30
CA ASP A 241 -4.65 -7.71 18.19
C ASP A 241 -4.86 -6.40 17.41
N ILE A 242 -5.20 -5.35 18.14
CA ILE A 242 -5.51 -4.02 17.59
C ILE A 242 -4.31 -3.37 16.92
N GLU A 243 -3.09 -3.59 17.41
CA GLU A 243 -1.87 -3.07 16.80
C GLU A 243 -1.63 -3.70 15.42
N ARG A 244 -1.77 -5.02 15.32
CA ARG A 244 -1.70 -5.77 14.07
C ARG A 244 -2.81 -5.36 13.11
N ALA A 245 -4.05 -5.21 13.59
CA ALA A 245 -5.18 -4.76 12.78
C ALA A 245 -4.98 -3.33 12.24
N THR A 246 -4.47 -2.43 13.08
CA THR A 246 -4.15 -1.05 12.68
C THR A 246 -3.05 -1.02 11.63
N SER A 247 -1.98 -1.80 11.83
CA SER A 247 -0.89 -1.92 10.85
C SER A 247 -1.40 -2.44 9.50
N LEU A 248 -2.25 -3.48 9.52
CA LEU A 248 -2.89 -4.02 8.31
C LEU A 248 -3.75 -2.97 7.60
N ALA A 249 -4.61 -2.27 8.33
CA ALA A 249 -5.49 -1.25 7.75
C ALA A 249 -4.69 -0.11 7.10
N ILE A 250 -3.62 0.36 7.76
CA ILE A 250 -2.73 1.40 7.22
C ILE A 250 -1.99 0.90 5.97
N SER A 251 -1.49 -0.34 5.96
CA SER A 251 -0.82 -0.93 4.79
C SER A 251 -1.77 -1.01 3.59
N LEU A 252 -3.01 -1.49 3.81
CA LEU A 252 -4.05 -1.53 2.79
C LEU A 252 -4.41 -0.14 2.27
N GLY A 253 -4.59 0.85 3.17
CA GLY A 253 -4.87 2.23 2.77
C GLY A 253 -3.76 2.85 1.91
N LYS A 254 -2.49 2.66 2.27
CA LYS A 254 -1.34 3.12 1.47
C LYS A 254 -1.31 2.47 0.10
N TRP A 255 -1.56 1.17 0.05
CA TRP A 255 -1.61 0.42 -1.20
C TRP A 255 -2.79 0.88 -2.07
N ALA A 256 -3.98 1.09 -1.49
CA ALA A 256 -5.15 1.59 -2.21
C ALA A 256 -4.94 2.99 -2.79
N ILE A 257 -4.26 3.91 -2.06
CA ILE A 257 -3.85 5.22 -2.62
C ILE A 257 -3.02 5.02 -3.89
N MET A 258 -2.01 4.16 -3.83
CA MET A 258 -1.13 3.89 -4.98
C MET A 258 -1.93 3.32 -6.16
N VAL A 259 -2.80 2.36 -5.92
CA VAL A 259 -3.64 1.74 -6.97
C VAL A 259 -4.57 2.75 -7.61
N CYS A 260 -5.30 3.55 -6.82
CA CYS A 260 -6.20 4.58 -7.34
C CYS A 260 -5.49 5.67 -8.16
N GLN A 261 -4.23 5.96 -7.84
CA GLN A 261 -3.42 6.94 -8.59
C GLN A 261 -2.81 6.36 -9.86
N TRP A 262 -2.51 5.09 -9.87
CA TRP A 262 -1.76 4.43 -10.94
C TRP A 262 -2.65 3.71 -11.96
N MET A 263 -3.71 3.03 -11.50
CA MET A 263 -4.60 2.31 -12.40
C MET A 263 -5.66 3.24 -13.01
N SER A 264 -5.93 3.03 -14.30
CA SER A 264 -7.13 3.58 -14.94
C SER A 264 -8.34 2.73 -14.53
N PRO A 265 -9.57 3.27 -14.59
CA PRO A 265 -10.78 2.52 -14.24
C PRO A 265 -10.95 1.17 -14.95
N GLY A 266 -10.30 0.98 -16.11
CA GLY A 266 -10.44 -0.23 -16.91
C GLY A 266 -11.83 -0.36 -17.53
N GLU A 267 -12.35 -1.58 -17.60
CA GLU A 267 -13.72 -1.84 -18.02
C GLU A 267 -14.68 -1.35 -16.92
N VAL A 268 -15.70 -0.58 -17.34
CA VAL A 268 -16.75 -0.06 -16.44
C VAL A 268 -18.03 -0.84 -16.71
N LEU A 269 -18.48 -1.59 -15.72
CA LEU A 269 -19.69 -2.39 -15.78
C LEU A 269 -20.81 -1.76 -14.97
N MET A 270 -22.06 -2.04 -15.34
CA MET A 270 -23.26 -1.65 -14.59
C MET A 270 -23.67 -2.81 -13.67
N LYS A 271 -23.93 -2.52 -12.40
CA LYS A 271 -24.47 -3.50 -11.44
C LYS A 271 -25.99 -3.64 -11.59
N VAL A 272 -26.75 -2.86 -10.83
CA VAL A 272 -28.22 -2.96 -10.77
C VAL A 272 -28.89 -1.99 -11.74
N ASN A 273 -28.30 -0.84 -11.99
CA ASN A 273 -28.84 0.21 -12.86
C ASN A 273 -27.71 1.06 -13.48
N PRO A 274 -27.99 1.91 -14.50
CA PRO A 274 -26.95 2.68 -15.18
C PRO A 274 -26.16 3.68 -14.34
N ALA A 275 -26.60 3.97 -13.12
CA ALA A 275 -25.88 4.85 -12.19
C ALA A 275 -25.11 4.06 -11.13
N ASP A 276 -25.25 2.75 -11.10
CA ASP A 276 -24.60 1.84 -10.16
C ASP A 276 -23.48 1.11 -10.93
N LEU A 277 -22.28 1.63 -10.80
CA LEU A 277 -21.11 1.21 -11.58
C LEU A 277 -20.15 0.39 -10.73
N VAL A 278 -19.39 -0.48 -11.40
CA VAL A 278 -18.20 -1.16 -10.87
C VAL A 278 -17.10 -1.08 -11.91
N THR A 279 -15.86 -0.89 -11.47
CA THR A 279 -14.68 -0.91 -12.32
C THR A 279 -13.79 -2.11 -12.01
N GLU A 280 -12.86 -2.42 -12.89
CA GLU A 280 -11.84 -3.45 -12.62
C GLU A 280 -11.03 -3.12 -11.36
N VAL A 281 -10.88 -1.84 -11.05
CA VAL A 281 -10.14 -1.37 -9.87
C VAL A 281 -10.87 -1.72 -8.58
N ASP A 282 -12.21 -1.61 -8.54
CA ASP A 282 -13.03 -2.01 -7.38
C ASP A 282 -12.79 -3.49 -7.05
N LEU A 283 -12.93 -4.36 -8.06
CA LEU A 283 -12.72 -5.80 -7.91
C LEU A 283 -11.30 -6.13 -7.49
N PHE A 284 -10.32 -5.45 -8.08
CA PHE A 284 -8.90 -5.67 -7.78
C PHE A 284 -8.56 -5.26 -6.34
N ILE A 285 -9.06 -4.11 -5.88
CA ILE A 285 -8.81 -3.63 -4.51
C ILE A 285 -9.49 -4.54 -3.48
N GLU A 286 -10.76 -4.90 -3.67
CA GLU A 286 -11.45 -5.75 -2.69
C GLU A 286 -10.85 -7.15 -2.60
N ASN A 287 -10.48 -7.75 -3.75
CA ASN A 287 -9.83 -9.06 -3.74
C ASN A 287 -8.51 -9.05 -2.96
N HIS A 288 -7.65 -8.07 -3.23
CA HIS A 288 -6.39 -7.92 -2.51
C HIS A 288 -6.59 -7.66 -1.01
N ALA A 289 -7.55 -6.79 -0.66
CA ALA A 289 -7.88 -6.52 0.74
C ALA A 289 -8.33 -7.79 1.47
N ARG A 290 -9.16 -8.63 0.85
CA ARG A 290 -9.59 -9.92 1.39
C ARG A 290 -8.41 -10.89 1.60
N GLU A 291 -7.53 -11.01 0.62
CA GLU A 291 -6.32 -11.83 0.76
C GLU A 291 -5.42 -11.35 1.91
N MET A 292 -5.19 -10.04 2.00
CA MET A 292 -4.39 -9.41 3.06
C MET A 292 -5.01 -9.65 4.45
N ILE A 293 -6.34 -9.47 4.58
CA ILE A 293 -7.06 -9.69 5.84
C ILE A 293 -6.94 -11.14 6.26
N LEU A 294 -7.24 -12.09 5.38
CA LEU A 294 -7.20 -13.51 5.70
C LEU A 294 -5.78 -14.03 6.00
N ALA A 295 -4.77 -13.46 5.39
CA ALA A 295 -3.37 -13.77 5.70
C ALA A 295 -2.94 -13.28 7.09
N ASN A 296 -3.52 -12.19 7.57
CA ASN A 296 -3.20 -11.61 8.87
C ASN A 296 -4.15 -12.06 9.98
N PHE A 297 -5.42 -12.31 9.66
CA PHE A 297 -6.48 -12.71 10.57
C PHE A 297 -7.37 -13.77 9.93
N PRO A 298 -6.97 -15.06 9.94
CA PRO A 298 -7.68 -16.13 9.22
C PRO A 298 -9.10 -16.39 9.71
N THR A 299 -9.43 -15.95 10.93
CA THR A 299 -10.73 -16.18 11.59
C THR A 299 -11.69 -14.99 11.49
N HIS A 300 -11.24 -13.85 10.94
CA HIS A 300 -12.08 -12.67 10.80
C HIS A 300 -13.09 -12.85 9.67
N ASN A 301 -14.23 -12.22 9.84
CA ASN A 301 -15.25 -12.11 8.81
C ASN A 301 -14.99 -10.87 7.95
N ILE A 302 -15.47 -10.90 6.70
CA ILE A 302 -15.31 -9.80 5.75
C ILE A 302 -16.66 -9.56 5.06
N VAL A 303 -17.08 -8.31 5.06
CA VAL A 303 -18.26 -7.80 4.33
C VAL A 303 -17.78 -6.68 3.42
N GLY A 304 -17.84 -6.90 2.13
CA GLY A 304 -17.40 -5.95 1.11
C GLY A 304 -18.52 -5.60 0.13
N GLU A 305 -18.34 -4.53 -0.61
CA GLU A 305 -19.32 -4.05 -1.57
C GLU A 305 -19.46 -4.99 -2.76
N GLU A 306 -18.33 -5.49 -3.30
CA GLU A 306 -18.31 -6.22 -4.56
C GLU A 306 -18.51 -7.72 -4.38
N PHE A 307 -17.88 -8.33 -3.40
CA PHE A 307 -17.98 -9.76 -3.13
C PHE A 307 -18.93 -10.09 -1.98
N GLY A 308 -19.58 -9.09 -1.38
CA GLY A 308 -20.56 -9.28 -0.32
C GLY A 308 -19.96 -9.86 0.97
N GLY A 309 -20.80 -10.51 1.74
CA GLY A 309 -20.50 -11.11 3.03
C GLY A 309 -21.73 -11.14 3.94
N THR A 310 -21.64 -11.86 5.05
CA THR A 310 -22.74 -11.95 6.03
C THR A 310 -22.29 -11.35 7.34
N TYR A 311 -23.11 -10.49 7.95
CA TYR A 311 -22.87 -10.00 9.29
C TYR A 311 -22.88 -11.13 10.31
N LEU A 312 -21.83 -11.22 11.13
CA LEU A 312 -21.68 -12.19 12.21
C LEU A 312 -21.47 -11.44 13.53
N ALA A 313 -22.45 -11.53 14.44
CA ALA A 313 -22.52 -10.66 15.62
C ALA A 313 -21.33 -10.78 16.59
N GLU A 314 -20.70 -11.95 16.69
CA GLU A 314 -19.63 -12.22 17.67
C GLU A 314 -18.23 -12.35 17.03
N THR A 315 -18.15 -12.28 15.70
CA THR A 315 -16.90 -12.42 14.97
C THR A 315 -16.39 -11.04 14.57
N PRO A 316 -15.11 -10.72 14.82
CA PRO A 316 -14.50 -9.49 14.30
C PRO A 316 -14.71 -9.41 12.79
N THR A 317 -15.33 -8.33 12.32
CA THR A 317 -15.76 -8.17 10.94
C THR A 317 -15.15 -6.93 10.31
N TRP A 318 -14.52 -7.12 9.16
CA TRP A 318 -14.04 -6.03 8.31
C TRP A 318 -15.13 -5.62 7.33
N TYR A 319 -15.40 -4.31 7.25
CA TYR A 319 -16.28 -3.69 6.27
C TYR A 319 -15.42 -2.96 5.26
N ILE A 320 -15.61 -3.24 3.96
CA ILE A 320 -14.76 -2.76 2.88
C ILE A 320 -15.62 -2.14 1.78
N ASP A 321 -15.32 -0.88 1.44
CA ASP A 321 -15.68 -0.28 0.17
C ASP A 321 -14.37 -0.02 -0.61
N PRO A 322 -14.15 -0.72 -1.71
CA PRO A 322 -12.90 -0.60 -2.48
C PRO A 322 -12.74 0.75 -3.16
N VAL A 323 -13.83 1.33 -3.71
CA VAL A 323 -13.83 2.65 -4.36
C VAL A 323 -15.15 3.36 -4.13
N ASP A 324 -15.38 3.91 -2.94
CA ASP A 324 -16.51 4.81 -2.72
C ASP A 324 -16.47 6.00 -3.69
N GLY A 325 -17.60 6.23 -4.36
CA GLY A 325 -17.67 7.18 -5.45
C GLY A 325 -17.18 6.61 -6.78
N THR A 326 -17.50 5.36 -7.12
CA THR A 326 -17.14 4.69 -8.38
C THR A 326 -17.52 5.51 -9.61
N THR A 327 -18.67 6.20 -9.60
CA THR A 327 -19.07 7.10 -10.69
C THR A 327 -18.07 8.26 -10.87
N ASN A 328 -17.60 8.85 -9.77
CA ASN A 328 -16.58 9.89 -9.81
C ASN A 328 -15.25 9.33 -10.34
N PHE A 329 -14.85 8.18 -9.85
CA PHE A 329 -13.62 7.52 -10.26
C PHE A 329 -13.63 7.19 -11.76
N ALA A 330 -14.73 6.59 -12.27
CA ALA A 330 -14.92 6.27 -13.68
C ALA A 330 -14.86 7.52 -14.59
N ASN A 331 -15.39 8.65 -14.09
CA ASN A 331 -15.37 9.93 -14.81
C ASN A 331 -14.14 10.80 -14.50
N ARG A 332 -13.17 10.30 -13.72
CA ARG A 332 -11.96 11.02 -13.30
C ARG A 332 -12.25 12.30 -12.52
N THR A 333 -13.38 12.35 -11.82
CA THR A 333 -13.71 13.43 -10.88
C THR A 333 -12.89 13.18 -9.61
N PRO A 334 -12.07 14.14 -9.14
CA PRO A 334 -11.11 13.90 -8.05
C PRO A 334 -11.79 13.86 -6.66
N TRP A 335 -12.74 12.95 -6.49
CA TRP A 335 -13.48 12.73 -5.26
C TRP A 335 -13.99 11.29 -5.20
N SER A 336 -13.15 10.39 -4.75
CA SER A 336 -13.42 8.99 -4.47
C SER A 336 -12.51 8.52 -3.33
N SER A 337 -12.84 7.43 -2.67
CA SER A 337 -12.16 6.95 -1.46
C SER A 337 -12.08 5.42 -1.44
N PHE A 338 -11.21 4.87 -0.63
CA PHE A 338 -11.27 3.51 -0.11
C PHE A 338 -11.68 3.60 1.36
N SER A 339 -12.57 2.72 1.79
CA SER A 339 -13.06 2.62 3.16
C SER A 339 -12.79 1.24 3.74
N LEU A 340 -12.22 1.18 4.95
CA LEU A 340 -11.97 -0.05 5.69
C LEU A 340 -12.20 0.16 7.17
N ALA A 341 -13.10 -0.63 7.76
CA ALA A 341 -13.35 -0.62 9.20
C ALA A 341 -13.36 -2.02 9.78
N LEU A 342 -12.71 -2.22 10.92
CA LEU A 342 -12.87 -3.41 11.76
C LEU A 342 -13.86 -3.10 12.88
N ALA A 343 -14.89 -3.94 13.02
CA ALA A 343 -15.84 -3.87 14.14
C ALA A 343 -15.94 -5.21 14.85
N VAL A 344 -16.22 -5.14 16.16
CA VAL A 344 -16.61 -6.28 17.00
C VAL A 344 -18.08 -6.09 17.38
N GLY A 345 -18.94 -6.92 16.86
CA GLY A 345 -20.37 -6.62 16.90
C GLY A 345 -20.67 -5.32 16.15
N ARG A 346 -21.31 -4.37 16.85
CA ARG A 346 -21.62 -3.03 16.30
C ARG A 346 -20.61 -1.95 16.71
N GLU A 347 -19.49 -2.34 17.31
CA GLU A 347 -18.50 -1.40 17.82
C GLU A 347 -17.28 -1.34 16.90
N PRO A 348 -17.07 -0.25 16.13
CA PRO A 348 -15.87 -0.10 15.33
C PRO A 348 -14.65 0.13 16.23
N VAL A 349 -13.55 -0.55 15.93
CA VAL A 349 -12.31 -0.52 16.72
C VAL A 349 -11.10 -0.01 15.95
N VAL A 350 -11.05 -0.22 14.64
CA VAL A 350 -10.02 0.28 13.73
C VAL A 350 -10.68 0.81 12.46
N ALA A 351 -10.23 1.93 11.94
CA ALA A 351 -10.72 2.50 10.69
C ALA A 351 -9.61 3.13 9.86
N VAL A 352 -9.76 3.01 8.54
CA VAL A 352 -8.96 3.73 7.55
C VAL A 352 -9.88 4.23 6.43
N THR A 353 -9.70 5.50 6.02
CA THR A 353 -10.21 6.06 4.78
C THR A 353 -9.09 6.78 4.06
N ILE A 354 -9.19 6.91 2.73
CA ILE A 354 -8.18 7.62 1.95
C ILE A 354 -8.80 8.75 1.13
N ASP A 355 -7.98 9.76 0.83
CA ASP A 355 -8.18 10.71 -0.25
C ASP A 355 -6.99 10.55 -1.22
N PRO A 356 -7.10 9.68 -2.23
CA PRO A 356 -5.99 9.37 -3.12
C PRO A 356 -5.58 10.58 -3.97
N TRP A 357 -6.50 11.51 -4.21
CA TRP A 357 -6.27 12.70 -5.01
C TRP A 357 -5.39 13.74 -4.31
N ARG A 358 -5.42 13.75 -2.95
CA ARG A 358 -4.62 14.63 -2.10
C ARG A 358 -3.54 13.88 -1.33
N ASN A 359 -3.35 12.59 -1.64
CA ASN A 359 -2.39 11.70 -0.97
C ASN A 359 -2.56 11.71 0.56
N LYS A 360 -3.82 11.57 1.03
CA LYS A 360 -4.15 11.54 2.46
C LYS A 360 -4.68 10.18 2.87
N LEU A 361 -4.13 9.66 3.96
CA LEU A 361 -4.62 8.49 4.66
C LEU A 361 -5.08 8.92 6.04
N PHE A 362 -6.36 8.75 6.31
CA PHE A 362 -6.96 8.96 7.63
C PHE A 362 -7.09 7.63 8.32
N HIS A 363 -6.71 7.54 9.57
CA HIS A 363 -6.96 6.35 10.38
C HIS A 363 -7.35 6.72 11.80
N ALA A 364 -8.08 5.80 12.44
CA ALA A 364 -8.44 5.91 13.84
C ALA A 364 -8.42 4.54 14.52
N VAL A 365 -8.09 4.57 15.80
CA VAL A 365 -8.22 3.43 16.70
C VAL A 365 -9.08 3.90 17.87
N LYS A 366 -10.09 3.11 18.24
CA LYS A 366 -11.01 3.41 19.34
C LYS A 366 -10.24 3.76 20.61
N GLY A 367 -10.48 4.96 21.15
CA GLY A 367 -9.84 5.48 22.35
C GLY A 367 -8.39 5.93 22.19
N ALA A 368 -7.81 5.90 21.00
CA ALA A 368 -6.44 6.32 20.73
C ALA A 368 -6.35 7.58 19.85
N GLY A 369 -7.49 8.08 19.36
CA GLY A 369 -7.57 9.26 18.51
C GLY A 369 -7.56 8.97 17.03
N ALA A 370 -7.71 10.02 16.22
CA ALA A 370 -7.68 9.98 14.76
C ALA A 370 -6.46 10.72 14.21
N PHE A 371 -5.96 10.24 13.08
CA PHE A 371 -4.72 10.72 12.47
C PHE A 371 -4.89 10.90 10.96
N VAL A 372 -4.15 11.85 10.38
CA VAL A 372 -3.97 11.99 8.92
C VAL A 372 -2.49 11.93 8.60
N ASN A 373 -2.08 10.99 7.74
CA ASN A 373 -0.68 10.73 7.38
C ASN A 373 0.26 10.61 8.62
N GLY A 374 -0.26 10.04 9.73
CA GLY A 374 0.47 9.85 10.99
C GLY A 374 0.44 11.06 11.93
N GLU A 375 -0.10 12.20 11.53
CA GLU A 375 -0.27 13.38 12.39
C GLU A 375 -1.67 13.37 13.03
N GLN A 376 -1.76 13.62 14.34
CA GLN A 376 -3.02 13.62 15.04
C GLN A 376 -3.93 14.75 14.56
N ILE A 377 -5.20 14.42 14.32
CA ILE A 377 -6.20 15.41 13.92
C ILE A 377 -6.63 16.20 15.17
N VAL A 378 -6.57 17.53 15.05
CA VAL A 378 -7.01 18.45 16.09
C VAL A 378 -8.02 19.42 15.49
N LEU A 379 -9.26 19.37 15.98
CA LEU A 379 -10.34 20.25 15.52
C LEU A 379 -10.47 21.51 16.40
N PRO A 380 -10.97 22.61 15.82
CA PRO A 380 -11.28 23.82 16.58
C PRO A 380 -12.38 23.54 17.62
N THR A 381 -12.14 23.95 18.87
CA THR A 381 -13.11 23.81 19.97
C THR A 381 -13.92 25.07 20.24
N THR A 382 -13.48 26.22 19.74
CA THR A 382 -14.11 27.51 19.95
C THR A 382 -14.74 28.04 18.65
N PRO A 383 -16.01 28.49 18.67
CA PRO A 383 -16.61 29.12 17.50
C PRO A 383 -15.85 30.39 17.10
N SER A 384 -15.68 30.62 15.82
CA SER A 384 -15.04 31.82 15.27
C SER A 384 -15.99 33.04 15.23
N SER A 385 -17.30 32.80 15.44
CA SER A 385 -18.35 33.82 15.41
C SER A 385 -19.57 33.38 16.23
N GLU A 386 -20.52 34.30 16.49
CA GLU A 386 -21.80 33.98 17.13
C GLU A 386 -22.66 33.01 16.29
N ASN A 387 -22.54 33.06 14.98
CA ASN A 387 -23.13 32.05 14.07
C ASN A 387 -22.04 31.10 13.56
N PRO A 388 -21.89 29.92 14.16
CA PRO A 388 -20.83 28.97 13.78
C PRO A 388 -21.00 28.36 12.39
N LEU A 389 -22.18 28.48 11.77
CA LEU A 389 -22.45 27.97 10.42
C LEU A 389 -22.15 29.02 9.32
N ALA A 390 -22.10 30.30 9.65
CA ALA A 390 -21.91 31.36 8.65
C ALA A 390 -20.55 31.25 7.94
N GLY A 391 -20.61 31.23 6.60
CA GLY A 391 -19.43 31.09 5.74
C GLY A 391 -18.79 29.68 5.76
N ARG A 392 -19.50 28.69 6.30
CA ARG A 392 -19.01 27.30 6.38
C ARG A 392 -19.67 26.43 5.31
N VAL A 393 -19.15 25.21 5.18
CA VAL A 393 -19.64 24.20 4.24
C VAL A 393 -20.20 23.03 5.03
N VAL A 394 -21.38 22.55 4.62
CA VAL A 394 -21.96 21.26 5.00
C VAL A 394 -21.99 20.39 3.77
N LEU A 395 -21.59 19.13 3.90
CA LEU A 395 -21.60 18.16 2.82
C LEU A 395 -22.77 17.18 2.99
N THR A 396 -23.23 16.64 1.88
CA THR A 396 -24.25 15.58 1.86
C THR A 396 -24.13 14.78 0.58
N GLU A 397 -24.85 13.66 0.52
CA GLU A 397 -24.96 12.80 -0.65
C GLU A 397 -26.41 12.73 -1.12
N LEU A 398 -26.61 12.27 -2.34
CA LEU A 398 -27.93 11.90 -2.84
C LEU A 398 -28.35 10.53 -2.29
N ALA A 399 -29.64 10.29 -2.12
CA ALA A 399 -30.20 8.96 -1.91
C ALA A 399 -30.20 8.19 -3.25
N GLY A 400 -29.12 7.48 -3.53
CA GLY A 400 -28.83 6.98 -4.88
C GLY A 400 -28.64 8.13 -5.85
N SER A 401 -29.55 8.27 -6.84
CA SER A 401 -29.48 9.36 -7.83
C SER A 401 -30.49 10.51 -7.59
N ARG A 402 -31.13 10.54 -6.41
CA ARG A 402 -32.20 11.49 -6.10
C ARG A 402 -31.94 12.25 -4.80
N PRO A 403 -32.48 13.49 -4.66
CA PRO A 403 -32.53 14.16 -3.36
C PRO A 403 -33.25 13.27 -2.33
N TRP A 404 -32.69 13.16 -1.13
CA TRP A 404 -33.37 12.49 -0.01
C TRP A 404 -34.53 13.35 0.50
N LYS A 405 -35.47 12.73 1.21
CA LYS A 405 -36.65 13.39 1.73
C LYS A 405 -36.29 14.52 2.69
N GLY A 406 -36.70 15.75 2.39
CA GLY A 406 -36.39 16.94 3.20
C GLY A 406 -35.09 17.65 2.85
N MET A 407 -34.35 17.20 1.86
CA MET A 407 -33.09 17.83 1.40
C MET A 407 -33.28 19.27 0.92
N ASP A 408 -34.45 19.60 0.34
CA ASP A 408 -34.82 20.95 -0.08
C ASP A 408 -35.01 21.89 1.11
N GLN A 409 -35.69 21.43 2.17
CA GLN A 409 -35.80 22.15 3.44
C GLN A 409 -34.43 22.32 4.12
N PHE A 410 -33.64 21.26 4.16
CA PHE A 410 -32.28 21.30 4.72
C PHE A 410 -31.41 22.35 4.01
N LEU A 411 -31.43 22.35 2.67
CA LEU A 411 -30.70 23.33 1.86
C LEU A 411 -31.17 24.77 2.14
N THR A 412 -32.52 24.98 2.23
CA THR A 412 -33.08 26.29 2.52
C THR A 412 -32.64 26.81 3.88
N SER A 413 -32.74 25.98 4.93
CA SER A 413 -32.37 26.36 6.30
C SER A 413 -30.88 26.61 6.44
N LEU A 414 -30.03 25.86 5.72
CA LEU A 414 -28.59 26.14 5.65
C LEU A 414 -28.31 27.48 5.00
N GLY A 415 -29.02 27.82 3.91
CA GLY A 415 -28.91 29.12 3.24
C GLY A 415 -29.29 30.29 4.15
N GLU A 416 -30.37 30.16 4.96
CA GLU A 416 -30.79 31.14 5.95
C GLU A 416 -29.73 31.33 7.07
N ALA A 417 -28.99 30.26 7.38
CA ALA A 417 -27.87 30.29 8.30
C ALA A 417 -26.53 30.78 7.67
N PHE A 418 -26.59 31.25 6.40
CA PHE A 418 -25.40 31.62 5.61
C PHE A 418 -24.37 30.50 5.45
N CYS A 419 -24.81 29.24 5.44
CA CYS A 419 -24.03 28.06 5.25
C CYS A 419 -24.23 27.51 3.83
N THR A 420 -23.21 26.94 3.23
CA THR A 420 -23.26 26.43 1.86
C THR A 420 -23.27 24.90 1.85
N MET A 421 -24.18 24.28 1.10
CA MET A 421 -24.20 22.83 0.92
C MET A 421 -23.38 22.39 -0.28
N ARG A 422 -22.79 21.18 -0.19
CA ARG A 422 -22.09 20.50 -1.28
C ARG A 422 -22.57 19.04 -1.36
N ILE A 423 -22.73 18.54 -2.58
CA ILE A 423 -23.00 17.13 -2.90
C ILE A 423 -21.81 16.66 -3.74
N MET A 424 -21.06 15.70 -3.26
CA MET A 424 -19.76 15.35 -3.82
C MET A 424 -19.72 13.97 -4.48
N GLY A 425 -20.63 13.05 -4.11
CA GLY A 425 -20.79 11.74 -4.75
C GLY A 425 -19.81 10.66 -4.25
N ALA A 426 -19.38 10.76 -2.98
CA ALA A 426 -18.60 9.73 -2.28
C ALA A 426 -18.85 9.87 -0.78
N GLY A 427 -19.67 8.97 -0.22
CA GLY A 427 -20.18 9.05 1.15
C GLY A 427 -19.09 9.00 2.20
N THR A 428 -18.12 8.09 2.03
CA THR A 428 -16.93 7.96 2.89
C THR A 428 -16.17 9.27 2.99
N LEU A 429 -15.82 9.86 1.84
CA LEU A 429 -15.01 11.08 1.82
C LEU A 429 -15.82 12.30 2.26
N THR A 430 -17.13 12.32 1.98
CA THR A 430 -18.06 13.32 2.48
C THR A 430 -18.07 13.35 4.00
N LEU A 431 -18.19 12.22 4.66
CA LEU A 431 -18.17 12.12 6.13
C LEU A 431 -16.76 12.38 6.71
N THR A 432 -15.71 11.81 6.11
CA THR A 432 -14.31 12.03 6.54
C THR A 432 -13.89 13.49 6.43
N SER A 433 -14.50 14.26 5.50
CA SER A 433 -14.19 15.68 5.26
C SER A 433 -14.41 16.56 6.49
N VAL A 434 -15.29 16.16 7.41
CA VAL A 434 -15.55 16.90 8.66
C VAL A 434 -14.34 16.83 9.59
N SER A 435 -13.72 15.62 9.70
CA SER A 435 -12.46 15.42 10.43
C SER A 435 -11.27 16.09 9.74
N ALA A 436 -11.30 16.18 8.42
CA ALA A 436 -10.31 16.88 7.61
C ALA A 436 -10.44 18.42 7.67
N ASN A 437 -11.47 18.93 8.36
CA ASN A 437 -11.82 20.36 8.43
C ASN A 437 -12.12 20.99 7.07
N TYR A 438 -12.63 20.21 6.08
CA TYR A 438 -13.13 20.72 4.80
C TYR A 438 -14.58 21.18 4.92
N GLY A 439 -15.36 20.60 5.84
CA GLY A 439 -16.72 20.97 6.20
C GLY A 439 -16.92 21.06 7.70
N ILE A 440 -17.95 21.80 8.12
CA ILE A 440 -18.35 21.93 9.52
C ILE A 440 -19.24 20.76 9.96
N GLY A 441 -19.88 20.10 9.01
CA GLY A 441 -20.69 18.89 9.19
C GLY A 441 -20.97 18.21 7.87
N ALA A 442 -21.46 16.97 7.95
CA ALA A 442 -21.86 16.17 6.81
C ALA A 442 -23.05 15.28 7.19
N VAL A 443 -23.97 15.06 6.24
CA VAL A 443 -25.19 14.26 6.40
C VAL A 443 -25.27 13.21 5.30
N VAL A 444 -25.60 11.98 5.67
CA VAL A 444 -26.04 10.92 4.77
C VAL A 444 -27.44 10.45 5.18
N ASP A 445 -28.32 10.20 4.20
CA ASP A 445 -29.71 9.81 4.41
C ASP A 445 -29.89 8.40 4.94
N GLN A 446 -29.00 7.50 4.52
CA GLN A 446 -28.99 6.12 4.97
C GLN A 446 -27.57 5.70 5.32
N PHE A 447 -27.43 5.10 6.49
CA PHE A 447 -26.16 4.56 6.94
C PHE A 447 -25.90 3.18 6.31
N SER A 448 -24.70 3.02 5.77
CA SER A 448 -24.15 1.74 5.35
C SER A 448 -22.83 1.50 6.10
N PRO A 449 -22.65 0.37 6.77
CA PRO A 449 -21.38 0.10 7.45
C PRO A 449 -20.20 -0.05 6.50
N ILE A 450 -20.43 -0.44 5.25
CA ILE A 450 -19.40 -0.56 4.21
C ILE A 450 -18.84 0.83 3.89
N ASP A 451 -19.71 1.81 3.61
CA ASP A 451 -19.34 3.14 3.13
C ASP A 451 -18.99 4.11 4.28
N HIS A 452 -19.66 3.98 5.43
CA HIS A 452 -19.71 5.05 6.42
C HIS A 452 -19.04 4.74 7.76
N LEU A 453 -18.87 3.44 8.13
CA LEU A 453 -18.40 3.07 9.46
C LEU A 453 -16.97 3.54 9.75
N ALA A 454 -16.09 3.47 8.75
CA ALA A 454 -14.72 3.95 8.91
C ALA A 454 -14.68 5.46 9.17
N ALA A 455 -15.43 6.23 8.38
CA ALA A 455 -15.54 7.68 8.55
C ALA A 455 -16.18 8.06 9.89
N ALA A 456 -17.17 7.29 10.36
CA ALA A 456 -17.80 7.50 11.67
C ALA A 456 -16.81 7.33 12.83
N LEU A 457 -15.97 6.29 12.82
CA LEU A 457 -14.94 6.12 13.85
C LEU A 457 -13.89 7.23 13.79
N ILE A 458 -13.42 7.57 12.58
CA ILE A 458 -12.45 8.67 12.40
C ILE A 458 -13.02 9.99 12.93
N ALA A 459 -14.30 10.26 12.66
CA ALA A 459 -14.97 11.45 13.15
C ALA A 459 -15.08 11.46 14.68
N LYS A 460 -15.50 10.36 15.28
CA LYS A 460 -15.60 10.23 16.74
C LYS A 460 -14.24 10.45 17.41
N GLU A 461 -13.21 9.79 16.91
CA GLU A 461 -11.86 9.87 17.47
C GLU A 461 -11.15 11.21 17.19
N SER A 462 -11.62 11.98 16.21
CA SER A 462 -11.16 13.37 15.98
C SER A 462 -11.88 14.40 16.85
N GLY A 463 -12.89 13.97 17.64
CA GLY A 463 -13.67 14.81 18.51
C GLY A 463 -14.96 15.39 17.89
N CYS A 464 -15.39 14.91 16.71
CA CYS A 464 -16.71 15.20 16.15
C CYS A 464 -17.80 14.44 16.92
N PHE A 465 -19.03 14.96 16.82
CA PHE A 465 -20.23 14.19 17.16
C PHE A 465 -20.70 13.40 15.97
N VAL A 466 -21.08 12.15 16.20
CA VAL A 466 -21.65 11.21 15.22
C VAL A 466 -23.05 10.87 15.72
N LEU A 467 -24.08 11.38 15.05
CA LEU A 467 -25.44 11.43 15.56
C LEU A 467 -26.40 10.71 14.60
N ASN A 468 -27.32 9.90 15.13
CA ASN A 468 -28.43 9.30 14.40
C ASN A 468 -29.62 10.30 14.26
N GLU A 469 -30.67 9.89 13.58
CA GLU A 469 -31.90 10.69 13.36
C GLU A 469 -32.69 11.03 14.62
N ARG A 470 -32.31 10.48 15.78
CA ARG A 470 -32.85 10.87 17.10
C ARG A 470 -31.97 11.88 17.83
N GLY A 471 -30.85 12.28 17.22
CA GLY A 471 -29.86 13.17 17.83
C GLY A 471 -28.99 12.48 18.89
N GLU A 472 -29.02 11.15 18.94
CA GLU A 472 -28.22 10.33 19.87
C GLU A 472 -26.88 9.96 19.22
N GLU A 473 -25.84 9.86 20.02
CA GLU A 473 -24.55 9.35 19.55
C GLU A 473 -24.67 7.88 19.17
N ASP A 474 -24.46 7.56 17.92
CA ASP A 474 -24.47 6.20 17.40
C ASP A 474 -23.55 6.09 16.18
N LEU A 475 -22.51 5.27 16.27
CA LEU A 475 -21.56 5.06 15.18
C LEU A 475 -22.03 3.97 14.21
N PHE A 476 -23.05 3.18 14.59
CA PHE A 476 -23.54 2.08 13.80
C PHE A 476 -25.09 2.02 13.87
N PRO A 477 -25.79 3.04 13.39
CA PRO A 477 -27.26 3.01 13.38
C PRO A 477 -27.77 1.85 12.50
N LEU A 478 -28.82 1.17 12.96
CA LEU A 478 -29.45 0.08 12.23
C LEU A 478 -30.41 0.56 11.14
N GLU A 479 -30.91 1.78 11.28
CA GLU A 479 -31.88 2.41 10.39
C GLU A 479 -31.60 3.91 10.33
N GLY A 480 -31.97 4.54 9.20
CA GLY A 480 -31.88 5.98 8.99
C GLY A 480 -30.48 6.48 8.68
N GLY A 481 -30.37 7.79 8.70
CA GLY A 481 -29.18 8.52 8.31
C GLY A 481 -28.19 8.78 9.45
N LEU A 482 -27.14 9.50 9.09
CA LEU A 482 -26.06 9.88 10.00
C LEU A 482 -25.68 11.35 9.79
N LEU A 483 -25.56 12.10 10.90
CA LEU A 483 -24.96 13.42 10.93
C LEU A 483 -23.60 13.34 11.62
N ILE A 484 -22.54 13.73 10.93
CA ILE A 484 -21.25 14.04 11.54
C ILE A 484 -21.09 15.55 11.63
N VAL A 485 -20.73 16.07 12.81
CA VAL A 485 -20.63 17.52 13.04
C VAL A 485 -19.52 17.87 14.01
N GLN A 486 -18.79 18.95 13.70
CA GLN A 486 -17.78 19.49 14.61
C GLN A 486 -18.44 20.06 15.88
N PRO A 487 -17.78 20.04 17.04
CA PRO A 487 -18.34 20.47 18.34
C PRO A 487 -18.97 21.87 18.30
N VAL A 488 -18.32 22.79 17.59
CA VAL A 488 -18.73 24.20 17.52
C VAL A 488 -20.06 24.41 16.80
N ALA A 489 -20.52 23.47 15.97
CA ALA A 489 -21.73 23.57 15.17
C ALA A 489 -22.80 22.53 15.53
N ARG A 490 -22.59 21.73 16.58
CA ARG A 490 -23.47 20.61 16.95
C ARG A 490 -24.93 21.03 17.06
N GLU A 491 -25.25 21.96 17.93
CA GLU A 491 -26.62 22.33 18.24
C GLU A 491 -27.36 22.95 17.03
N PRO A 492 -26.79 23.96 16.33
CA PRO A 492 -27.51 24.59 15.22
C PRO A 492 -27.67 23.64 14.02
N LEU A 493 -26.65 22.80 13.71
CA LEU A 493 -26.75 21.92 12.56
C LEU A 493 -27.67 20.71 12.84
N LEU A 494 -27.63 20.15 14.06
CA LEU A 494 -28.53 19.08 14.47
C LEU A 494 -29.98 19.53 14.39
N ARG A 495 -30.31 20.73 14.89
CA ARG A 495 -31.67 21.28 14.79
C ARG A 495 -32.12 21.39 13.34
N ILE A 496 -31.32 22.00 12.47
CA ILE A 496 -31.65 22.15 11.04
C ILE A 496 -31.89 20.77 10.38
N TRP A 497 -31.08 19.77 10.71
CA TRP A 497 -31.25 18.43 10.15
C TRP A 497 -32.51 17.75 10.66
N LEU A 498 -32.79 17.76 11.97
CA LEU A 498 -33.98 17.14 12.55
C LEU A 498 -35.30 17.81 12.11
N GLU A 499 -35.30 19.12 11.80
CA GLU A 499 -36.44 19.81 11.26
C GLU A 499 -36.70 19.48 9.76
N ALA A 500 -35.67 18.95 9.06
CA ALA A 500 -35.75 18.61 7.66
C ALA A 500 -36.27 17.18 7.39
N ILE A 501 -35.87 16.23 8.24
CA ILE A 501 -36.24 14.81 8.10
C ILE A 501 -37.59 14.53 8.78
#